data_f139f066a4f7437a69f35b0522ab3b53
#
_entry.id   f139f066a4f7437a69f35b0522ab3b53
#
_cell.length_a   1.000
_cell.length_b   1.000
_cell.length_c   1.000
_cell.angle_alpha   90.00
_cell.angle_beta   90.00
_cell.angle_gamma   90.00
#
_symmetry.space_group_name_H-M   'P 1'
#
loop_
_entity.id
_entity.type
_entity.pdbx_description
1 polymer ?
#
loop_
_entity_poly.entity_id
_entity_poly.type
_entity_poly.pdbx_seq_one_letter_code
_entity_poly.pdbx_strand_id
1 'polypeptide(L)'
;VGIGLFSLVALAVWAWWATQLWGLPEVGIPFDAAAFEAATVPDDRNAFLPYGDASAIARQVESKLIRDKIPLYEHWDEFKGDWSKSSAYWHDRVGDFREALAHWREGSERPEAFYHHPEGLSFSTLLPVTQHLRLLANLACLEGSRLEDLGDFEGAWGWYRAVLRSSRHSGSYGFHVERGMGVAMHKQAAEALTRWASNPRVTAPLLRRALDEVIAIDTMTVKYTDILKRELLVFEHELDNPNLLDELTRQRQPADRPDWCADSALPQASKPIIQRARVFAHDDRERSLRVSRLMIANWMAEVDKPASRRAPL
;
A
#
# COMPACT_ATOMS: atom_id res chain seq x y z
N VAL A 1 -46.96 26.01 -17.09
CA VAL A 1 -46.25 26.61 -15.94
C VAL A 1 -45.17 25.64 -15.41
N GLY A 2 -45.36 24.31 -15.41
CA GLY A 2 -44.39 23.33 -14.87
C GLY A 2 -43.07 23.25 -15.65
N ILE A 3 -43.12 23.36 -17.00
CA ILE A 3 -41.89 23.22 -17.84
C ILE A 3 -40.96 24.42 -17.64
N GLY A 4 -41.48 25.63 -17.48
CA GLY A 4 -40.67 26.83 -17.25
C GLY A 4 -39.95 26.84 -15.90
N LEU A 5 -40.58 26.31 -14.84
CA LEU A 5 -39.98 26.22 -13.52
C LEU A 5 -38.86 25.17 -13.49
N PHE A 6 -39.05 24.03 -14.15
CA PHE A 6 -38.04 23.00 -14.27
C PHE A 6 -36.81 23.49 -15.02
N SER A 7 -37.02 24.24 -16.13
CA SER A 7 -35.92 24.82 -16.90
C SER A 7 -35.14 25.87 -16.11
N LEU A 8 -35.80 26.70 -15.29
CA LEU A 8 -35.16 27.69 -14.43
C LEU A 8 -34.33 27.02 -13.31
N VAL A 9 -34.82 25.95 -12.69
CA VAL A 9 -34.10 25.20 -11.67
C VAL A 9 -32.90 24.53 -12.29
N ALA A 10 -33.04 23.89 -13.47
CA ALA A 10 -31.93 23.27 -14.17
C ALA A 10 -30.84 24.28 -14.57
N LEU A 11 -31.25 25.50 -15.05
CA LEU A 11 -30.31 26.58 -15.33
C LEU A 11 -29.61 27.11 -14.08
N ALA A 12 -30.33 27.26 -12.97
CA ALA A 12 -29.73 27.69 -11.70
C ALA A 12 -28.74 26.68 -11.14
N VAL A 13 -29.06 25.38 -11.20
CA VAL A 13 -28.17 24.31 -10.82
C VAL A 13 -26.92 24.27 -11.74
N TRP A 14 -27.11 24.41 -13.04
CA TRP A 14 -26.03 24.50 -14.00
C TRP A 14 -25.14 25.71 -13.76
N ALA A 15 -25.73 26.91 -13.56
CA ALA A 15 -24.98 28.13 -13.28
C ALA A 15 -24.20 28.03 -11.97
N TRP A 16 -24.80 27.45 -10.91
CA TRP A 16 -24.12 27.18 -9.65
C TRP A 16 -22.95 26.22 -9.84
N TRP A 17 -23.13 25.14 -10.61
CA TRP A 17 -22.09 24.21 -10.97
C TRP A 17 -20.95 24.86 -11.76
N ALA A 18 -21.27 25.66 -12.77
CA ALA A 18 -20.29 26.38 -13.57
C ALA A 18 -19.44 27.35 -12.70
N THR A 19 -20.07 28.03 -11.74
CA THR A 19 -19.37 28.95 -10.83
C THR A 19 -18.43 28.21 -9.88
N GLN A 20 -18.71 26.95 -9.53
CA GLN A 20 -17.80 26.13 -8.72
C GLN A 20 -16.51 25.77 -9.47
N LEU A 21 -16.59 25.53 -10.78
CA LEU A 21 -15.40 25.29 -11.61
C LEU A 21 -14.58 26.58 -11.80
N TRP A 22 -15.23 27.70 -12.08
CA TRP A 22 -14.58 29.01 -12.30
C TRP A 22 -13.88 29.55 -11.03
N GLY A 23 -14.37 29.17 -9.85
CA GLY A 23 -13.75 29.54 -8.58
C GLY A 23 -12.47 28.75 -8.25
N LEU A 24 -12.19 27.66 -8.97
CA LEU A 24 -10.98 26.88 -8.77
C LEU A 24 -9.84 27.40 -9.66
N PRO A 25 -8.68 27.74 -9.10
CA PRO A 25 -7.53 28.12 -9.91
C PRO A 25 -7.13 26.96 -10.82
N GLU A 26 -6.67 27.31 -12.02
CA GLU A 26 -6.04 26.33 -12.91
C GLU A 26 -4.64 26.04 -12.38
N VAL A 27 -4.44 24.81 -11.91
CA VAL A 27 -3.16 24.34 -11.39
C VAL A 27 -2.70 23.18 -12.27
N GLY A 28 -1.50 23.31 -12.81
CA GLY A 28 -0.81 22.21 -13.47
C GLY A 28 -0.40 21.12 -12.50
N ILE A 29 0.24 20.07 -13.00
CA ILE A 29 0.85 19.04 -12.14
C ILE A 29 1.93 19.72 -11.30
N PRO A 30 1.91 19.59 -9.95
CA PRO A 30 2.75 20.38 -9.05
C PRO A 30 4.22 19.89 -8.97
N PHE A 31 4.65 19.06 -9.91
CA PHE A 31 6.02 18.52 -10.01
C PHE A 31 6.34 18.16 -11.47
N ASP A 32 7.60 17.86 -11.74
CA ASP A 32 8.02 17.35 -13.05
C ASP A 32 7.57 15.88 -13.19
N ALA A 33 6.40 15.67 -13.83
CA ALA A 33 5.82 14.36 -14.04
C ALA A 33 6.71 13.49 -14.95
N ALA A 34 7.24 14.07 -16.04
CA ALA A 34 8.06 13.34 -17.00
C ALA A 34 9.36 12.82 -16.34
N ALA A 35 10.01 13.65 -15.51
CA ALA A 35 11.19 13.22 -14.77
C ALA A 35 10.86 12.15 -13.71
N PHE A 36 9.69 12.23 -13.08
CA PHE A 36 9.24 11.23 -12.10
C PHE A 36 8.89 9.89 -12.75
N GLU A 37 8.25 9.90 -13.92
CA GLU A 37 7.91 8.70 -14.69
C GLU A 37 9.12 8.06 -15.35
N ALA A 38 10.11 8.84 -15.75
CA ALA A 38 11.36 8.34 -16.31
C ALA A 38 12.31 7.70 -15.27
N ALA A 39 11.96 7.79 -13.97
CA ALA A 39 12.77 7.19 -12.91
C ALA A 39 12.79 5.66 -13.07
N THR A 40 13.98 5.09 -13.05
CA THR A 40 14.20 3.64 -13.11
C THR A 40 15.20 3.21 -12.07
N VAL A 41 15.08 1.98 -11.60
CA VAL A 41 16.03 1.35 -10.70
C VAL A 41 16.63 0.14 -11.41
N PRO A 42 17.96 0.01 -11.51
CA PRO A 42 18.60 -1.15 -12.10
C PRO A 42 18.20 -2.45 -11.39
N ASP A 43 18.07 -3.53 -12.14
CA ASP A 43 17.57 -4.82 -11.65
C ASP A 43 18.37 -5.38 -10.48
N ASP A 44 19.71 -5.21 -10.51
CA ASP A 44 20.61 -5.66 -9.46
C ASP A 44 20.46 -4.83 -8.15
N ARG A 45 19.82 -3.68 -8.21
CA ARG A 45 19.55 -2.80 -7.07
C ARG A 45 18.09 -2.85 -6.61
N ASN A 46 17.19 -3.40 -7.46
CA ASN A 46 15.76 -3.39 -7.21
C ASN A 46 15.30 -4.56 -6.33
N ALA A 47 14.80 -4.25 -5.15
CA ALA A 47 14.26 -5.23 -4.20
C ALA A 47 13.00 -5.94 -4.71
N PHE A 48 12.23 -5.31 -5.59
CA PHE A 48 10.95 -5.88 -6.03
C PHE A 48 11.10 -7.09 -6.95
N LEU A 49 12.24 -7.32 -7.57
CA LEU A 49 12.47 -8.55 -8.34
C LEU A 49 12.47 -9.78 -7.42
N PRO A 50 13.38 -9.92 -6.41
CA PRO A 50 13.31 -11.04 -5.51
C PRO A 50 12.05 -11.03 -4.62
N TYR A 51 11.42 -9.89 -4.34
CA TYR A 51 10.10 -9.87 -3.69
C TYR A 51 9.00 -10.47 -4.56
N GLY A 52 9.06 -10.27 -5.88
CA GLY A 52 8.17 -10.90 -6.84
C GLY A 52 8.28 -12.42 -6.81
N ASP A 53 9.52 -12.94 -6.83
CA ASP A 53 9.81 -14.37 -6.72
C ASP A 53 9.31 -14.93 -5.39
N ALA A 54 9.61 -14.27 -4.28
CA ALA A 54 9.11 -14.64 -2.96
C ALA A 54 7.57 -14.69 -2.92
N SER A 55 6.91 -13.71 -3.53
CA SER A 55 5.46 -13.67 -3.63
C SER A 55 4.88 -14.80 -4.48
N ALA A 56 5.53 -15.15 -5.58
CA ALA A 56 5.10 -16.25 -6.44
C ALA A 56 5.21 -17.60 -5.70
N ILE A 57 6.30 -17.83 -4.99
CA ILE A 57 6.50 -19.03 -4.16
C ILE A 57 5.48 -19.05 -3.01
N ALA A 58 5.28 -17.93 -2.31
CA ALA A 58 4.31 -17.83 -1.23
C ALA A 58 2.89 -18.20 -1.70
N ARG A 59 2.47 -17.73 -2.87
CA ARG A 59 1.18 -18.06 -3.49
C ARG A 59 1.06 -19.57 -3.77
N GLN A 60 2.13 -20.23 -4.20
CA GLN A 60 2.12 -21.68 -4.42
C GLN A 60 1.93 -22.44 -3.10
N VAL A 61 2.61 -22.01 -2.03
CA VAL A 61 2.46 -22.58 -0.69
C VAL A 61 1.03 -22.37 -0.18
N GLU A 62 0.49 -21.15 -0.25
CA GLU A 62 -0.90 -20.86 0.13
C GLU A 62 -1.90 -21.72 -0.64
N SER A 63 -1.73 -21.87 -1.95
CA SER A 63 -2.59 -22.71 -2.79
C SER A 63 -2.53 -24.18 -2.39
N LYS A 64 -1.38 -24.67 -1.96
CA LYS A 64 -1.24 -26.02 -1.40
C LYS A 64 -1.96 -26.13 -0.07
N LEU A 65 -1.75 -25.20 0.86
CA LEU A 65 -2.41 -25.20 2.17
C LEU A 65 -3.94 -25.18 2.04
N ILE A 66 -4.47 -24.40 1.11
CA ILE A 66 -5.93 -24.37 0.83
C ILE A 66 -6.41 -25.72 0.34
N ARG A 67 -5.71 -26.39 -0.60
CA ARG A 67 -6.08 -27.74 -1.08
C ARG A 67 -6.05 -28.77 0.03
N ASP A 68 -5.07 -28.66 0.93
CA ASP A 68 -4.89 -29.56 2.06
C ASP A 68 -5.83 -29.23 3.22
N LYS A 69 -6.73 -28.24 3.04
CA LYS A 69 -7.69 -27.73 4.03
C LYS A 69 -7.01 -27.23 5.32
N ILE A 70 -5.86 -26.59 5.17
CA ILE A 70 -5.10 -25.95 6.24
C ILE A 70 -5.27 -24.43 6.08
N PRO A 71 -6.25 -23.80 6.74
CA PRO A 71 -6.58 -22.39 6.53
C PRO A 71 -5.51 -21.48 7.14
N LEU A 72 -4.79 -20.71 6.32
CA LEU A 72 -3.69 -19.86 6.80
C LEU A 72 -4.19 -18.73 7.74
N TYR A 73 -5.33 -18.14 7.42
CA TYR A 73 -5.82 -16.93 8.10
C TYR A 73 -6.72 -17.22 9.31
N GLU A 74 -7.26 -18.41 9.45
CA GLU A 74 -8.11 -18.78 10.59
C GLU A 74 -7.33 -18.87 11.91
N HIS A 75 -6.02 -19.11 11.84
CA HIS A 75 -5.13 -19.17 13.00
C HIS A 75 -4.37 -17.87 13.26
N TRP A 76 -4.80 -16.74 12.63
CA TRP A 76 -4.06 -15.48 12.77
C TRP A 76 -4.06 -14.94 14.19
N ASP A 77 -5.10 -15.17 14.95
CA ASP A 77 -5.20 -14.77 16.37
C ASP A 77 -4.22 -15.52 17.28
N GLU A 78 -3.73 -16.69 16.82
CA GLU A 78 -2.72 -17.48 17.53
C GLU A 78 -1.29 -17.01 17.22
N PHE A 79 -1.12 -16.15 16.20
CA PHE A 79 0.17 -15.59 15.86
C PHE A 79 0.58 -14.53 16.89
N LYS A 80 1.65 -14.77 17.63
CA LYS A 80 2.11 -13.87 18.70
C LYS A 80 3.43 -13.15 18.39
N GLY A 81 4.06 -13.41 17.24
CA GLY A 81 5.37 -12.85 16.88
C GLY A 81 6.52 -13.27 17.82
N ASP A 82 6.27 -14.24 18.68
CA ASP A 82 7.17 -14.80 19.68
C ASP A 82 7.09 -16.33 19.57
N TRP A 83 8.23 -17.00 19.33
CA TRP A 83 8.27 -18.43 19.06
C TRP A 83 7.67 -19.23 20.21
N SER A 84 8.07 -18.96 21.44
CA SER A 84 7.61 -19.69 22.63
C SER A 84 6.11 -19.54 22.91
N LYS A 85 5.48 -18.52 22.37
CA LYS A 85 4.04 -18.22 22.56
C LYS A 85 3.18 -18.55 21.35
N SER A 86 3.79 -18.83 20.21
CA SER A 86 3.08 -19.20 18.98
C SER A 86 2.76 -20.69 18.98
N SER A 87 1.65 -21.05 18.34
CA SER A 87 1.22 -22.45 18.23
C SER A 87 2.13 -23.26 17.29
N ALA A 88 2.10 -24.59 17.43
CA ALA A 88 2.81 -25.51 16.54
C ALA A 88 2.41 -25.28 15.06
N TYR A 89 1.19 -24.87 14.81
CA TYR A 89 0.72 -24.49 13.48
C TYR A 89 1.66 -23.45 12.83
N TRP A 90 2.02 -22.36 13.53
CA TRP A 90 2.89 -21.32 13.00
C TRP A 90 4.35 -21.76 12.88
N HIS A 91 4.80 -22.68 13.76
CA HIS A 91 6.13 -23.28 13.64
C HIS A 91 6.31 -24.03 12.31
N ASP A 92 5.29 -24.79 11.92
CA ASP A 92 5.29 -25.52 10.64
C ASP A 92 5.30 -24.53 9.46
N ARG A 93 4.55 -23.39 9.58
CA ARG A 93 4.50 -22.37 8.50
C ARG A 93 5.84 -21.75 8.21
N VAL A 94 6.68 -21.48 9.19
CA VAL A 94 8.05 -21.00 8.95
C VAL A 94 8.81 -21.99 8.05
N GLY A 95 8.63 -23.30 8.25
CA GLY A 95 9.21 -24.34 7.41
C GLY A 95 8.67 -24.35 5.99
N ASP A 96 7.33 -24.27 5.82
CA ASP A 96 6.67 -24.27 4.53
C ASP A 96 7.08 -23.09 3.65
N PHE A 97 7.26 -21.90 4.25
CA PHE A 97 7.62 -20.67 3.54
C PHE A 97 9.14 -20.41 3.46
N ARG A 98 9.99 -21.36 3.81
CA ARG A 98 11.46 -21.18 3.90
C ARG A 98 12.06 -20.63 2.60
N GLU A 99 11.67 -21.17 1.45
CA GLU A 99 12.16 -20.74 0.15
C GLU A 99 11.69 -19.30 -0.17
N ALA A 100 10.42 -18.99 0.06
CA ALA A 100 9.89 -17.63 -0.08
C ALA A 100 10.61 -16.64 0.85
N LEU A 101 10.90 -17.03 2.08
CA LEU A 101 11.65 -16.23 3.05
C LEU A 101 13.10 -15.97 2.59
N ALA A 102 13.74 -16.93 1.91
CA ALA A 102 15.09 -16.76 1.37
C ALA A 102 15.12 -15.67 0.28
N HIS A 103 14.23 -15.73 -0.71
CA HIS A 103 14.10 -14.71 -1.76
C HIS A 103 13.68 -13.35 -1.18
N TRP A 104 12.75 -13.34 -0.23
CA TRP A 104 12.34 -12.11 0.44
C TRP A 104 13.52 -11.47 1.20
N ARG A 105 14.34 -12.26 1.88
CA ARG A 105 15.53 -11.78 2.58
C ARG A 105 16.57 -11.23 1.59
N GLU A 106 16.80 -11.89 0.46
CA GLU A 106 17.63 -11.37 -0.62
C GLU A 106 17.14 -9.98 -1.08
N GLY A 107 15.83 -9.83 -1.32
CA GLY A 107 15.23 -8.55 -1.66
C GLY A 107 15.48 -7.48 -0.62
N SER A 108 15.42 -7.82 0.66
CA SER A 108 15.66 -6.87 1.74
C SER A 108 17.09 -6.30 1.75
N GLU A 109 18.07 -7.00 1.19
CA GLU A 109 19.46 -6.52 1.10
C GLU A 109 19.68 -5.55 -0.07
N ARG A 110 18.77 -5.46 -1.03
CA ARG A 110 18.87 -4.49 -2.12
C ARG A 110 18.75 -3.06 -1.59
N PRO A 111 19.42 -2.08 -2.20
CA PRO A 111 19.40 -0.70 -1.70
C PRO A 111 18.12 0.07 -2.04
N GLU A 112 17.42 -0.32 -3.09
CA GLU A 112 16.28 0.40 -3.65
C GLU A 112 15.10 -0.54 -3.91
N ALA A 113 13.91 0.03 -4.08
CA ALA A 113 12.71 -0.72 -4.40
C ALA A 113 11.87 0.08 -5.40
N PHE A 114 11.54 -0.55 -6.52
CA PHE A 114 10.71 0.05 -7.56
C PHE A 114 9.74 -1.01 -8.09
N TYR A 115 8.46 -0.84 -7.80
CA TYR A 115 7.47 -1.87 -8.11
C TYR A 115 7.02 -1.83 -9.57
N HIS A 116 6.40 -0.73 -10.00
CA HIS A 116 5.91 -0.53 -11.36
C HIS A 116 5.95 0.95 -11.75
N HIS A 117 6.00 1.20 -13.05
CA HIS A 117 5.76 2.54 -13.59
C HIS A 117 4.30 2.95 -13.36
N PRO A 118 4.02 4.24 -13.11
CA PRO A 118 2.66 4.74 -12.90
C PRO A 118 1.70 4.38 -14.05
N GLU A 119 2.18 4.42 -15.30
CA GLU A 119 1.40 4.09 -16.51
C GLU A 119 0.82 2.66 -16.50
N GLY A 120 1.48 1.72 -15.82
CA GLY A 120 1.03 0.32 -15.72
C GLY A 120 0.11 0.04 -14.54
N LEU A 121 -0.27 1.07 -13.77
CA LEU A 121 -1.06 0.94 -12.56
C LEU A 121 -2.44 1.58 -12.70
N SER A 122 -3.40 0.94 -12.07
CA SER A 122 -4.76 1.44 -11.89
C SER A 122 -5.18 1.28 -10.43
N PHE A 123 -6.27 1.96 -10.03
CA PHE A 123 -6.87 1.75 -8.69
C PHE A 123 -7.40 0.32 -8.50
N SER A 124 -7.63 -0.39 -9.60
CA SER A 124 -8.04 -1.80 -9.58
C SER A 124 -6.87 -2.77 -9.54
N THR A 125 -5.64 -2.28 -9.68
CA THR A 125 -4.46 -3.13 -9.65
C THR A 125 -4.36 -3.85 -8.31
N LEU A 126 -4.48 -5.17 -8.33
CA LEU A 126 -4.23 -5.99 -7.16
C LEU A 126 -2.75 -5.94 -6.80
N LEU A 127 -2.46 -5.78 -5.53
CA LEU A 127 -1.11 -5.72 -4.99
C LEU A 127 -0.75 -7.01 -4.23
N PRO A 128 -0.74 -8.19 -4.90
CA PRO A 128 -0.51 -9.47 -4.23
C PRO A 128 0.87 -9.55 -3.58
N VAL A 129 1.88 -8.92 -4.19
CA VAL A 129 3.23 -8.85 -3.63
C VAL A 129 3.20 -8.21 -2.24
N THR A 130 2.49 -7.09 -2.10
CA THR A 130 2.40 -6.36 -0.83
C THR A 130 1.79 -7.19 0.31
N GLN A 131 0.76 -7.99 0.01
CA GLN A 131 0.16 -8.89 1.01
C GLN A 131 1.14 -9.98 1.44
N HIS A 132 1.84 -10.61 0.48
CA HIS A 132 2.85 -11.62 0.79
C HIS A 132 4.03 -11.04 1.55
N LEU A 133 4.46 -9.80 1.25
CA LEU A 133 5.52 -9.12 2.02
C LEU A 133 5.17 -9.04 3.51
N ARG A 134 3.92 -8.72 3.84
CA ARG A 134 3.45 -8.68 5.24
C ARG A 134 3.48 -10.07 5.89
N LEU A 135 2.99 -11.10 5.19
CA LEU A 135 3.04 -12.48 5.68
C LEU A 135 4.49 -12.90 5.95
N LEU A 136 5.38 -12.68 4.98
CA LEU A 136 6.79 -13.06 5.10
C LEU A 136 7.51 -12.27 6.21
N ALA A 137 7.19 -10.98 6.39
CA ALA A 137 7.72 -10.19 7.50
C ALA A 137 7.28 -10.75 8.87
N ASN A 138 6.04 -11.23 8.97
CA ASN A 138 5.54 -11.88 10.17
C ASN A 138 6.31 -13.18 10.45
N LEU A 139 6.44 -14.04 9.45
CA LEU A 139 7.18 -15.29 9.58
C LEU A 139 8.69 -15.06 9.84
N ALA A 140 9.26 -13.99 9.28
CA ALA A 140 10.63 -13.57 9.54
C ALA A 140 10.85 -13.15 11.00
N CYS A 141 9.89 -12.41 11.59
CA CYS A 141 9.92 -12.09 13.02
C CYS A 141 9.83 -13.35 13.88
N LEU A 142 9.03 -14.32 13.47
CA LEU A 142 8.90 -15.59 14.20
C LEU A 142 10.17 -16.42 14.10
N GLU A 143 10.81 -16.47 12.92
CA GLU A 143 12.10 -17.14 12.73
C GLU A 143 13.22 -16.48 13.54
N GLY A 144 13.23 -15.12 13.59
CA GLY A 144 14.14 -14.39 14.47
C GLY A 144 13.95 -14.78 15.94
N SER A 145 12.70 -14.87 16.40
CA SER A 145 12.39 -15.30 17.77
C SER A 145 12.82 -16.75 18.05
N ARG A 146 12.69 -17.64 17.06
CA ARG A 146 13.19 -19.02 17.17
C ARG A 146 14.70 -19.05 17.40
N LEU A 147 15.44 -18.21 16.69
CA LEU A 147 16.89 -18.10 16.84
C LEU A 147 17.28 -17.51 18.20
N GLU A 148 16.49 -16.56 18.74
CA GLU A 148 16.67 -16.07 20.12
C GLU A 148 16.57 -17.22 21.14
N ASP A 149 15.57 -18.08 21.01
CA ASP A 149 15.38 -19.22 21.91
C ASP A 149 16.57 -20.20 21.83
N LEU A 150 17.15 -20.38 20.65
CA LEU A 150 18.37 -21.15 20.44
C LEU A 150 19.64 -20.45 20.91
N GLY A 151 19.58 -19.17 21.26
CA GLY A 151 20.72 -18.35 21.68
C GLY A 151 21.52 -17.74 20.54
N ASP A 152 21.05 -17.84 19.30
CA ASP A 152 21.62 -17.18 18.13
C ASP A 152 21.06 -15.76 17.97
N PHE A 153 21.54 -14.85 18.79
CA PHE A 153 21.08 -13.44 18.77
C PHE A 153 21.54 -12.67 17.54
N GLU A 154 22.64 -13.09 16.93
CA GLU A 154 23.14 -12.48 15.69
C GLU A 154 22.30 -12.90 14.49
N GLY A 155 21.95 -14.18 14.38
CA GLY A 155 21.02 -14.69 13.39
C GLY A 155 19.64 -14.06 13.53
N ALA A 156 19.13 -13.89 14.76
CA ALA A 156 17.88 -13.21 15.05
C ALA A 156 17.89 -11.76 14.57
N TRP A 157 18.95 -10.99 14.87
CA TRP A 157 19.15 -9.65 14.37
C TRP A 157 19.06 -9.60 12.84
N GLY A 158 19.71 -10.55 12.14
CA GLY A 158 19.68 -10.61 10.68
C GLY A 158 18.26 -10.67 10.11
N TRP A 159 17.34 -11.38 10.77
CA TRP A 159 15.93 -11.44 10.37
C TRP A 159 15.19 -10.13 10.69
N TYR A 160 15.36 -9.56 11.87
CA TYR A 160 14.72 -8.30 12.25
C TYR A 160 15.17 -7.13 11.37
N ARG A 161 16.47 -7.09 11.05
CA ARG A 161 17.05 -6.14 10.09
C ARG A 161 16.38 -6.26 8.73
N ALA A 162 16.19 -7.49 8.23
CA ALA A 162 15.50 -7.73 6.96
C ALA A 162 14.05 -7.19 6.97
N VAL A 163 13.31 -7.37 8.07
CA VAL A 163 11.95 -6.79 8.22
C VAL A 163 11.99 -5.27 8.22
N LEU A 164 12.93 -4.66 8.93
CA LEU A 164 13.09 -3.19 8.94
C LEU A 164 13.35 -2.65 7.53
N ARG A 165 14.30 -3.23 6.79
CA ARG A 165 14.62 -2.82 5.42
C ARG A 165 13.44 -3.00 4.48
N SER A 166 12.80 -4.17 4.49
CA SER A 166 11.60 -4.43 3.71
C SER A 166 10.46 -3.45 4.02
N SER A 167 10.32 -3.03 5.28
CA SER A 167 9.35 -2.01 5.67
C SER A 167 9.61 -0.63 5.06
N ARG A 168 10.88 -0.30 4.77
CA ARG A 168 11.28 0.94 4.08
C ARG A 168 11.11 0.83 2.57
N HIS A 169 11.36 -0.34 2.00
CA HIS A 169 11.07 -0.62 0.59
C HIS A 169 9.57 -0.51 0.28
N SER A 170 8.72 -0.92 1.22
CA SER A 170 7.28 -0.86 1.06
C SER A 170 6.79 0.59 0.99
N GLY A 171 6.21 0.96 -0.15
CA GLY A 171 5.80 2.33 -0.46
C GLY A 171 6.86 3.16 -1.21
N SER A 172 8.06 2.61 -1.47
CA SER A 172 9.02 3.22 -2.39
C SER A 172 8.46 3.14 -3.80
N TYR A 173 8.23 4.29 -4.45
CA TYR A 173 7.48 4.36 -5.71
C TYR A 173 6.15 3.59 -5.67
N GLY A 174 5.53 3.45 -4.49
CA GLY A 174 4.31 2.74 -4.24
C GLY A 174 3.12 3.65 -3.90
N PHE A 175 1.99 3.04 -3.60
CA PHE A 175 0.79 3.71 -3.14
C PHE A 175 0.79 3.90 -1.62
N HIS A 176 -0.12 4.74 -1.15
CA HIS A 176 -0.37 4.95 0.27
C HIS A 176 -0.67 3.64 1.02
N VAL A 177 -1.39 2.73 0.40
CA VAL A 177 -1.72 1.41 0.97
C VAL A 177 -0.46 0.56 1.19
N GLU A 178 0.48 0.59 0.26
CA GLU A 178 1.77 -0.11 0.39
C GLU A 178 2.61 0.52 1.50
N ARG A 179 2.62 1.85 1.59
CA ARG A 179 3.28 2.54 2.70
C ARG A 179 2.66 2.20 4.05
N GLY A 180 1.33 2.12 4.13
CA GLY A 180 0.62 1.65 5.32
C GLY A 180 1.04 0.25 5.74
N MET A 181 1.23 -0.65 4.76
CA MET A 181 1.75 -1.99 4.98
C MET A 181 3.18 -1.96 5.53
N GLY A 182 4.05 -1.11 4.96
CA GLY A 182 5.42 -0.88 5.47
C GLY A 182 5.42 -0.41 6.93
N VAL A 183 4.51 0.50 7.29
CA VAL A 183 4.36 0.95 8.68
C VAL A 183 3.94 -0.20 9.60
N ALA A 184 3.02 -1.06 9.17
CA ALA A 184 2.59 -2.23 9.95
C ALA A 184 3.76 -3.22 10.16
N MET A 185 4.55 -3.50 9.12
CA MET A 185 5.75 -4.34 9.20
C MET A 185 6.80 -3.73 10.14
N HIS A 186 7.02 -2.41 10.04
CA HIS A 186 7.94 -1.69 10.92
C HIS A 186 7.51 -1.81 12.40
N LYS A 187 6.23 -1.60 12.70
CA LYS A 187 5.70 -1.74 14.06
C LYS A 187 6.00 -3.13 14.62
N GLN A 188 5.76 -4.18 13.85
CA GLN A 188 6.03 -5.55 14.25
C GLN A 188 7.52 -5.80 14.51
N ALA A 189 8.40 -5.31 13.62
CA ALA A 189 9.84 -5.40 13.83
C ALA A 189 10.27 -4.65 15.10
N ALA A 190 9.71 -3.47 15.39
CA ALA A 190 10.01 -2.69 16.58
C ALA A 190 9.62 -3.43 17.87
N GLU A 191 8.48 -4.13 17.89
CA GLU A 191 8.07 -4.97 19.03
C GLU A 191 9.05 -6.13 19.24
N ALA A 192 9.44 -6.82 18.17
CA ALA A 192 10.42 -7.91 18.23
C ALA A 192 11.79 -7.41 18.70
N LEU A 193 12.24 -6.27 18.17
CA LEU A 193 13.51 -5.65 18.56
C LEU A 193 13.54 -5.18 20.01
N THR A 194 12.43 -4.65 20.52
CA THR A 194 12.34 -4.26 21.92
C THR A 194 12.55 -5.48 22.83
N ARG A 195 11.95 -6.61 22.50
CA ARG A 195 12.16 -7.89 23.22
C ARG A 195 13.61 -8.35 23.10
N TRP A 196 14.15 -8.42 21.87
CA TRP A 196 15.51 -8.86 21.60
C TRP A 196 16.55 -7.99 22.32
N ALA A 197 16.44 -6.66 22.22
CA ALA A 197 17.40 -5.73 22.84
C ALA A 197 17.35 -5.75 24.38
N SER A 198 16.20 -6.15 24.96
CA SER A 198 16.03 -6.29 26.42
C SER A 198 16.57 -7.60 26.95
N ASN A 199 16.98 -8.54 26.07
CA ASN A 199 17.52 -9.82 26.51
C ASN A 199 18.95 -9.65 27.05
N PRO A 200 19.22 -10.02 28.33
CA PRO A 200 20.55 -9.82 28.93
C PRO A 200 21.69 -10.61 28.28
N ARG A 201 21.37 -11.56 27.40
CA ARG A 201 22.34 -12.34 26.61
C ARG A 201 22.81 -11.60 25.36
N VAL A 202 22.12 -10.55 24.93
CA VAL A 202 22.55 -9.72 23.81
C VAL A 202 23.74 -8.84 24.22
N THR A 203 24.85 -8.97 23.52
CA THR A 203 26.08 -8.28 23.92
C THR A 203 26.07 -6.80 23.52
N ALA A 204 26.78 -5.96 24.30
CA ALA A 204 26.87 -4.53 24.01
C ALA A 204 27.45 -4.21 22.61
N PRO A 205 28.45 -4.93 22.07
CA PRO A 205 28.92 -4.73 20.70
C PRO A 205 27.84 -5.00 19.66
N LEU A 206 27.04 -6.07 19.84
CA LEU A 206 25.92 -6.42 18.94
C LEU A 206 24.83 -5.34 18.99
N LEU A 207 24.49 -4.84 20.17
CA LEU A 207 23.51 -3.75 20.32
C LEU A 207 23.95 -2.46 19.62
N ARG A 208 25.24 -2.08 19.74
CA ARG A 208 25.77 -0.90 19.05
C ARG A 208 25.70 -1.06 17.54
N ARG A 209 26.16 -2.19 17.00
CA ARG A 209 26.07 -2.48 15.57
C ARG A 209 24.59 -2.42 15.09
N ALA A 210 23.69 -3.05 15.82
CA ALA A 210 22.28 -3.03 15.49
C ALA A 210 21.70 -1.61 15.48
N LEU A 211 22.06 -0.76 16.44
CA LEU A 211 21.63 0.64 16.49
C LEU A 211 22.15 1.42 15.28
N ASP A 212 23.43 1.27 14.94
CA ASP A 212 24.03 1.95 13.77
C ASP A 212 23.33 1.54 12.47
N GLU A 213 23.02 0.24 12.32
CA GLU A 213 22.29 -0.28 11.17
C GLU A 213 20.83 0.22 11.14
N VAL A 214 20.12 0.32 12.28
CA VAL A 214 18.77 0.91 12.36
C VAL A 214 18.79 2.37 11.91
N ILE A 215 19.77 3.17 12.35
CA ILE A 215 19.92 4.55 11.94
C ILE A 215 20.15 4.64 10.42
N ALA A 216 20.99 3.77 9.86
CA ALA A 216 21.22 3.71 8.42
C ALA A 216 19.93 3.29 7.66
N ILE A 217 19.19 2.32 8.14
CA ILE A 217 17.92 1.89 7.55
C ILE A 217 16.88 3.01 7.60
N ASP A 218 16.88 3.83 8.64
CA ASP A 218 15.93 4.94 8.75
C ASP A 218 16.11 5.97 7.63
N THR A 219 17.34 6.15 7.13
CA THR A 219 17.62 7.02 5.98
C THR A 219 17.01 6.53 4.67
N MET A 220 16.63 5.24 4.57
CA MET A 220 15.91 4.65 3.42
C MET A 220 14.44 5.04 3.39
N THR A 221 13.94 5.77 4.40
CA THR A 221 12.53 6.14 4.48
C THR A 221 12.15 7.03 3.29
N VAL A 222 11.22 6.55 2.49
CA VAL A 222 10.70 7.28 1.32
C VAL A 222 9.96 8.53 1.77
N LYS A 223 10.17 9.63 1.04
CA LYS A 223 9.42 10.86 1.25
C LYS A 223 7.95 10.63 0.92
N TYR A 224 7.07 11.13 1.76
CA TYR A 224 5.65 11.00 1.53
C TYR A 224 5.18 11.75 0.28
N THR A 225 5.89 12.82 -0.10
CA THR A 225 5.69 13.55 -1.36
C THR A 225 5.80 12.64 -2.58
N ASP A 226 6.68 11.63 -2.59
CA ASP A 226 6.84 10.73 -3.74
C ASP A 226 5.65 9.77 -3.88
N ILE A 227 5.04 9.39 -2.77
CA ILE A 227 3.79 8.62 -2.77
C ILE A 227 2.65 9.46 -3.36
N LEU A 228 2.53 10.73 -2.92
CA LEU A 228 1.51 11.64 -3.41
C LEU A 228 1.65 11.94 -4.91
N LYS A 229 2.89 12.08 -5.41
CA LYS A 229 3.16 12.24 -6.84
C LYS A 229 2.62 11.04 -7.62
N ARG A 230 2.93 9.82 -7.16
CA ARG A 230 2.49 8.61 -7.81
C ARG A 230 0.97 8.47 -7.81
N GLU A 231 0.33 8.70 -6.68
CA GLU A 231 -1.13 8.64 -6.58
C GLU A 231 -1.81 9.65 -7.51
N LEU A 232 -1.25 10.86 -7.63
CA LEU A 232 -1.79 11.86 -8.56
C LEU A 232 -1.69 11.39 -10.01
N LEU A 233 -0.52 10.87 -10.44
CA LEU A 233 -0.34 10.39 -11.81
C LEU A 233 -1.29 9.23 -12.13
N VAL A 234 -1.41 8.25 -11.24
CA VAL A 234 -2.36 7.14 -11.41
C VAL A 234 -3.80 7.66 -11.46
N PHE A 235 -4.15 8.61 -10.60
CA PHE A 235 -5.48 9.23 -10.62
C PHE A 235 -5.76 9.95 -11.94
N GLU A 236 -4.79 10.70 -12.48
CA GLU A 236 -4.94 11.39 -13.78
C GLU A 236 -5.10 10.38 -14.93
N HIS A 237 -4.27 9.32 -14.97
CA HIS A 237 -4.39 8.25 -15.97
C HIS A 237 -5.74 7.54 -15.90
N GLU A 238 -6.23 7.25 -14.69
CA GLU A 238 -7.52 6.58 -14.48
C GLU A 238 -8.72 7.45 -14.88
N LEU A 239 -8.64 8.76 -14.69
CA LEU A 239 -9.71 9.67 -15.13
C LEU A 239 -9.89 9.68 -16.66
N ASP A 240 -8.86 9.26 -17.41
CA ASP A 240 -8.92 9.08 -18.86
C ASP A 240 -9.49 7.70 -19.27
N ASN A 241 -9.63 6.78 -18.32
CA ASN A 241 -10.18 5.46 -18.56
C ASN A 241 -11.71 5.51 -18.67
N PRO A 242 -12.30 5.32 -19.87
CA PRO A 242 -13.74 5.39 -20.06
C PRO A 242 -14.51 4.30 -19.28
N ASN A 243 -13.83 3.25 -18.88
CA ASN A 243 -14.40 2.10 -18.18
C ASN A 243 -14.23 2.18 -16.64
N LEU A 244 -13.56 3.21 -16.13
CA LEU A 244 -13.25 3.34 -14.69
C LEU A 244 -14.48 3.15 -13.81
N LEU A 245 -15.59 3.83 -14.11
CA LEU A 245 -16.81 3.74 -13.32
C LEU A 245 -17.46 2.34 -13.36
N ASP A 246 -17.38 1.69 -14.51
CA ASP A 246 -17.93 0.34 -14.68
C ASP A 246 -17.05 -0.70 -13.94
N GLU A 247 -15.76 -0.47 -13.89
CA GLU A 247 -14.78 -1.29 -13.19
C GLU A 247 -14.90 -1.13 -11.67
N LEU A 248 -14.98 0.10 -11.16
CA LEU A 248 -15.22 0.38 -9.75
C LEU A 248 -16.59 -0.13 -9.28
N THR A 249 -17.61 -0.08 -10.16
CA THR A 249 -18.94 -0.60 -9.86
C THR A 249 -18.94 -2.13 -9.80
N ARG A 250 -18.20 -2.80 -10.69
CA ARG A 250 -18.04 -4.27 -10.68
C ARG A 250 -17.30 -4.75 -9.44
N GLN A 251 -16.25 -4.06 -9.01
CA GLN A 251 -15.51 -4.39 -7.79
C GLN A 251 -16.33 -4.20 -6.51
N ARG A 252 -17.30 -3.27 -6.51
CA ARG A 252 -18.21 -3.04 -5.38
C ARG A 252 -19.37 -4.03 -5.30
N GLN A 253 -19.48 -4.99 -6.23
CA GLN A 253 -20.44 -6.09 -6.14
C GLN A 253 -19.72 -7.33 -5.60
N PRO A 254 -19.63 -7.51 -4.28
CA PRO A 254 -19.18 -8.79 -3.73
C PRO A 254 -20.18 -9.85 -4.14
N ALA A 255 -19.66 -11.02 -4.54
CA ALA A 255 -20.47 -12.19 -4.87
C ALA A 255 -21.38 -12.64 -3.70
N ASP A 256 -21.09 -12.18 -2.49
CA ASP A 256 -21.80 -12.48 -1.24
C ASP A 256 -22.44 -11.22 -0.64
N ARG A 257 -23.21 -10.47 -1.44
CA ARG A 257 -24.02 -9.40 -0.84
C ARG A 257 -25.12 -10.03 0.00
N PRO A 258 -25.21 -9.73 1.31
CA PRO A 258 -26.34 -10.17 2.11
C PRO A 258 -27.65 -9.69 1.47
N ASP A 259 -28.68 -10.54 1.44
CA ASP A 259 -29.98 -10.26 0.77
C ASP A 259 -30.62 -8.94 1.17
N TRP A 260 -30.33 -8.41 2.38
CA TRP A 260 -30.83 -7.11 2.83
C TRP A 260 -30.23 -5.90 2.09
N CYS A 261 -29.12 -6.08 1.35
CA CYS A 261 -28.51 -5.05 0.49
C CYS A 261 -29.02 -5.13 -0.96
N ALA A 262 -29.76 -6.16 -1.35
CA ALA A 262 -30.24 -6.37 -2.71
C ALA A 262 -31.29 -5.34 -3.13
N ASP A 263 -32.08 -4.82 -2.19
CA ASP A 263 -33.19 -3.87 -2.45
C ASP A 263 -32.74 -2.44 -2.78
N SER A 264 -31.46 -2.11 -2.66
CA SER A 264 -30.91 -0.77 -3.02
C SER A 264 -30.41 -0.67 -4.47
N ALA A 265 -30.65 -1.69 -5.30
CA ALA A 265 -30.38 -1.60 -6.72
C ALA A 265 -31.29 -0.53 -7.34
N LEU A 266 -30.71 0.60 -7.79
CA LEU A 266 -31.42 1.63 -8.52
C LEU A 266 -32.24 0.98 -9.65
N PRO A 267 -33.53 1.34 -9.80
CA PRO A 267 -34.39 0.77 -10.83
C PRO A 267 -33.69 0.83 -12.20
N GLN A 268 -33.85 -0.19 -13.03
CA GLN A 268 -33.26 -0.21 -14.39
C GLN A 268 -33.66 1.02 -15.22
N ALA A 269 -34.82 1.62 -14.94
CA ALA A 269 -35.27 2.87 -15.54
C ALA A 269 -34.39 4.09 -15.23
N SER A 270 -33.57 4.07 -14.16
CA SER A 270 -32.67 5.18 -13.82
C SER A 270 -31.32 5.11 -14.57
N LYS A 271 -30.96 3.97 -15.16
CA LYS A 271 -29.72 3.80 -15.92
C LYS A 271 -29.51 4.82 -17.06
N PRO A 272 -30.52 5.11 -17.91
CA PRO A 272 -30.36 6.11 -18.97
C PRO A 272 -30.24 7.54 -18.44
N ILE A 273 -30.80 7.86 -17.27
CA ILE A 273 -30.67 9.18 -16.64
C ILE A 273 -29.25 9.34 -16.08
N ILE A 274 -28.72 8.32 -15.43
CA ILE A 274 -27.33 8.29 -14.92
C ILE A 274 -26.34 8.33 -16.07
N GLN A 275 -26.61 7.61 -17.17
CA GLN A 275 -25.77 7.59 -18.36
C GLN A 275 -25.79 8.94 -19.12
N ARG A 276 -26.92 9.66 -19.11
CA ARG A 276 -27.01 11.02 -19.63
C ARG A 276 -26.41 12.07 -18.68
N ALA A 277 -26.53 11.89 -17.37
CA ALA A 277 -25.82 12.70 -16.39
C ALA A 277 -24.29 12.57 -16.53
N ARG A 278 -23.79 11.42 -17.04
CA ARG A 278 -22.37 11.22 -17.39
C ARG A 278 -21.87 12.11 -18.53
N VAL A 279 -22.73 12.56 -19.43
CA VAL A 279 -22.35 13.52 -20.50
C VAL A 279 -22.07 14.91 -19.91
N PHE A 280 -22.68 15.24 -18.77
CA PHE A 280 -22.32 16.44 -17.98
C PHE A 280 -21.04 16.21 -17.15
N ALA A 281 -20.49 15.02 -17.12
CA ALA A 281 -19.31 14.65 -16.32
C ALA A 281 -17.97 15.12 -16.92
N HIS A 282 -17.96 15.72 -18.10
CA HIS A 282 -16.71 16.33 -18.62
C HIS A 282 -16.26 17.49 -17.72
N ASP A 283 -17.21 18.30 -17.26
CA ASP A 283 -16.92 19.39 -16.31
C ASP A 283 -16.54 18.84 -14.93
N ASP A 284 -17.04 17.66 -14.54
CA ASP A 284 -16.65 16.96 -13.32
C ASP A 284 -15.22 16.43 -13.37
N ARG A 285 -14.78 15.95 -14.53
CA ARG A 285 -13.41 15.49 -14.71
C ARG A 285 -12.41 16.63 -14.50
N GLU A 286 -12.59 17.74 -15.20
CA GLU A 286 -11.73 18.92 -15.09
C GLU A 286 -11.72 19.48 -13.65
N ARG A 287 -12.89 19.53 -13.02
CA ARG A 287 -13.03 19.93 -11.62
C ARG A 287 -12.29 18.97 -10.69
N SER A 288 -12.44 17.66 -10.88
CA SER A 288 -11.78 16.64 -10.08
C SER A 288 -10.27 16.75 -10.21
N LEU A 289 -9.75 16.97 -11.42
CA LEU A 289 -8.34 17.22 -11.67
C LEU A 289 -7.83 18.45 -10.92
N ARG A 290 -8.51 19.59 -11.04
CA ARG A 290 -8.10 20.83 -10.35
C ARG A 290 -8.12 20.67 -8.85
N VAL A 291 -9.17 20.07 -8.29
CA VAL A 291 -9.26 19.81 -6.84
C VAL A 291 -8.13 18.88 -6.38
N SER A 292 -7.90 17.78 -7.10
CA SER A 292 -6.85 16.81 -6.75
C SER A 292 -5.45 17.43 -6.83
N ARG A 293 -5.16 18.18 -7.89
CA ARG A 293 -3.87 18.87 -8.03
C ARG A 293 -3.64 19.90 -6.92
N LEU A 294 -4.65 20.71 -6.58
CA LEU A 294 -4.58 21.66 -5.46
C LEU A 294 -4.37 20.95 -4.12
N MET A 295 -5.13 19.90 -3.86
CA MET A 295 -5.02 19.12 -2.63
C MET A 295 -3.62 18.49 -2.52
N ILE A 296 -3.16 17.84 -3.56
CA ILE A 296 -1.83 17.21 -3.58
C ILE A 296 -0.72 18.25 -3.47
N ALA A 297 -0.83 19.40 -4.16
CA ALA A 297 0.16 20.48 -4.03
C ALA A 297 0.27 20.99 -2.58
N ASN A 298 -0.86 21.18 -1.91
CA ASN A 298 -0.90 21.59 -0.50
C ASN A 298 -0.31 20.51 0.42
N TRP A 299 -0.64 19.25 0.19
CA TRP A 299 -0.09 18.15 0.97
C TRP A 299 1.42 18.00 0.76
N MET A 300 1.90 18.08 -0.47
CA MET A 300 3.33 18.02 -0.77
C MET A 300 4.10 19.16 -0.10
N ALA A 301 3.51 20.34 0.02
CA ALA A 301 4.13 21.48 0.70
C ALA A 301 4.31 21.27 2.21
N GLU A 302 3.51 20.39 2.82
CA GLU A 302 3.44 20.23 4.28
C GLU A 302 3.90 18.87 4.79
N VAL A 303 3.66 17.79 4.02
CA VAL A 303 3.72 16.42 4.53
C VAL A 303 5.10 15.97 5.02
N ASP A 304 6.16 16.43 4.37
CA ASP A 304 7.54 16.07 4.73
C ASP A 304 8.14 17.01 5.81
N LYS A 305 7.38 18.02 6.24
CA LYS A 305 7.80 18.87 7.37
C LYS A 305 7.58 18.13 8.70
N PRO A 306 8.40 18.42 9.73
CA PRO A 306 8.11 17.97 11.08
C PRO A 306 6.70 18.37 11.52
N ALA A 307 6.00 17.52 12.24
CA ALA A 307 4.60 17.74 12.66
C ALA A 307 4.38 19.11 13.34
N SER A 308 5.36 19.59 14.12
CA SER A 308 5.32 20.88 14.79
C SER A 308 5.43 22.11 13.85
N ARG A 309 5.76 21.88 12.56
CA ARG A 309 5.91 22.94 11.55
C ARG A 309 4.90 22.86 10.43
N ARG A 310 3.94 21.91 10.49
CA ARG A 310 2.90 21.76 9.48
C ARG A 310 1.84 22.84 9.68
N ALA A 311 1.46 23.49 8.57
CA ALA A 311 0.25 24.31 8.55
C ALA A 311 -0.99 23.41 8.63
N PRO A 312 -2.13 23.89 9.17
CA PRO A 312 -3.41 23.20 9.01
C PRO A 312 -3.72 23.03 7.52
N LEU A 313 -4.09 21.83 7.13
CA LEU A 313 -4.47 21.49 5.75
C LEU A 313 -5.93 21.88 5.50
#